data_2cdfd0da7c0ce47d9ebc5ca83caf3348
#
_entry.id   2cdfd0da7c0ce47d9ebc5ca83caf3348
#
_cell.length_a   1.000
_cell.length_b   1.000
_cell.length_c   1.000
_cell.angle_alpha   90.00
_cell.angle_beta   90.00
_cell.angle_gamma   90.00
#
_symmetry.space_group_name_H-M   'P 1'
#
loop_
_entity.id
_entity.type
_entity.pdbx_description
1 polymer ?
#
loop_
_entity_poly.entity_id
_entity_poly.type
_entity_poly.pdbx_seq_one_letter_code
_entity_poly.pdbx_strand_id
1 'polypeptide(L)'
;FFSNAGILSLGDENSSNFDWEKNWKLHLMSHVFVSRKLLPLFKKQKFGYLLITASAAGLLTHIDSLTYSVTKHSAIAFAEWIAINNREHDFHVSVICPQAVRTNMTKGREKDVASVDGMLEPDVLVEKIQEGIDKKQFLILPHPEVQNYIDKKSSNYDKWITGMARLKQKIEDNK
;
A
#
# COMPACT_ATOMS: atom_id res chain seq x y z
N PHE A 1 9.96 -13.56 -3.87
CA PHE A 1 9.00 -13.11 -4.89
C PHE A 1 8.49 -11.71 -4.57
N PHE A 2 8.52 -10.81 -5.56
CA PHE A 2 8.04 -9.44 -5.42
C PHE A 2 6.72 -9.25 -6.19
N SER A 3 5.61 -9.13 -5.48
CA SER A 3 4.28 -8.88 -6.04
C SER A 3 4.02 -7.36 -6.08
N ASN A 4 4.43 -6.73 -7.18
CA ASN A 4 4.52 -5.27 -7.30
C ASN A 4 3.45 -4.64 -8.20
N ALA A 5 2.86 -5.38 -9.13
CA ALA A 5 1.95 -4.82 -10.13
C ALA A 5 0.78 -4.06 -9.51
N GLY A 6 0.50 -2.87 -10.01
CA GLY A 6 -0.58 -2.04 -9.51
C GLY A 6 -0.99 -0.97 -10.52
N ILE A 7 -2.17 -0.41 -10.32
CA ILE A 7 -2.72 0.73 -11.07
C ILE A 7 -3.29 1.75 -10.10
N LEU A 8 -3.46 2.98 -10.53
CA LEU A 8 -4.23 3.99 -9.81
C LEU A 8 -5.44 4.37 -10.67
N SER A 9 -6.63 4.11 -10.13
CA SER A 9 -7.90 4.57 -10.72
C SER A 9 -8.48 5.64 -9.79
N LEU A 10 -8.62 6.86 -10.27
CA LEU A 10 -9.35 7.90 -9.54
C LEU A 10 -10.84 7.64 -9.64
N GLY A 11 -11.58 8.05 -8.62
CA GLY A 11 -13.03 7.95 -8.57
C GLY A 11 -13.56 7.80 -7.15
N ASP A 12 -14.86 7.94 -7.07
CA ASP A 12 -15.69 7.92 -5.86
C ASP A 12 -16.57 6.66 -5.80
N GLU A 13 -17.68 6.72 -5.06
CA GLU A 13 -18.66 5.64 -4.93
C GLU A 13 -19.39 5.30 -6.23
N ASN A 14 -19.35 6.21 -7.21
CA ASN A 14 -19.95 6.01 -8.54
C ASN A 14 -18.96 5.36 -9.54
N SER A 15 -17.76 5.00 -9.11
CA SER A 15 -16.78 4.28 -9.94
C SER A 15 -17.41 3.02 -10.55
N SER A 16 -17.11 2.76 -11.82
CA SER A 16 -17.71 1.64 -12.55
C SER A 16 -17.39 0.28 -11.93
N ASN A 17 -18.29 -0.71 -12.10
CA ASN A 17 -18.01 -2.09 -11.69
C ASN A 17 -16.74 -2.62 -12.36
N PHE A 18 -16.44 -2.19 -13.58
CA PHE A 18 -15.22 -2.55 -14.28
C PHE A 18 -13.96 -2.06 -13.53
N ASP A 19 -13.96 -0.82 -13.03
CA ASP A 19 -12.84 -0.28 -12.24
C ASP A 19 -12.70 -1.00 -10.91
N TRP A 20 -13.82 -1.31 -10.23
CA TRP A 20 -13.83 -2.11 -9.03
C TRP A 20 -13.21 -3.49 -9.25
N GLU A 21 -13.68 -4.22 -10.26
CA GLU A 21 -13.16 -5.54 -10.59
C GLU A 21 -11.69 -5.52 -10.99
N LYS A 22 -11.29 -4.55 -11.82
CA LYS A 22 -9.91 -4.41 -12.28
C LYS A 22 -8.95 -4.17 -11.12
N ASN A 23 -9.28 -3.23 -10.23
CA ASN A 23 -8.48 -2.94 -9.05
C ASN A 23 -8.43 -4.15 -8.11
N TRP A 24 -9.57 -4.80 -7.87
CA TRP A 24 -9.66 -6.00 -7.02
C TRP A 24 -8.84 -7.17 -7.57
N LYS A 25 -8.97 -7.46 -8.85
CA LYS A 25 -8.22 -8.53 -9.52
C LYS A 25 -6.71 -8.29 -9.43
N LEU A 26 -6.28 -7.04 -9.64
CA LEU A 26 -4.86 -6.71 -9.66
C LEU A 26 -4.26 -6.54 -8.25
N HIS A 27 -4.94 -5.81 -7.35
CA HIS A 27 -4.35 -5.45 -6.06
C HIS A 27 -4.54 -6.49 -4.97
N LEU A 28 -5.50 -7.41 -5.12
CA LEU A 28 -5.74 -8.48 -4.15
C LEU A 28 -5.62 -9.85 -4.77
N MET A 29 -6.41 -10.18 -5.81
CA MET A 29 -6.48 -11.55 -6.32
C MET A 29 -5.16 -12.02 -6.93
N SER A 30 -4.35 -11.12 -7.49
CA SER A 30 -3.00 -11.46 -7.95
C SER A 30 -2.14 -12.00 -6.80
N HIS A 31 -2.18 -11.36 -5.64
CA HIS A 31 -1.46 -11.81 -4.44
C HIS A 31 -1.98 -13.16 -3.96
N VAL A 32 -3.31 -13.36 -3.96
CA VAL A 32 -3.95 -14.65 -3.61
C VAL A 32 -3.46 -15.78 -4.53
N PHE A 33 -3.48 -15.56 -5.86
CA PHE A 33 -3.07 -16.58 -6.82
C PHE A 33 -1.59 -16.94 -6.70
N VAL A 34 -0.74 -15.93 -6.54
CA VAL A 34 0.70 -16.11 -6.32
C VAL A 34 0.96 -16.89 -5.03
N SER A 35 0.34 -16.49 -3.92
CA SER A 35 0.55 -17.13 -2.62
C SER A 35 0.13 -18.59 -2.61
N ARG A 36 -0.99 -18.94 -3.26
CA ARG A 36 -1.41 -20.34 -3.41
C ARG A 36 -0.35 -21.25 -4.07
N LYS A 37 0.50 -20.69 -4.92
CA LYS A 37 1.59 -21.41 -5.57
C LYS A 37 2.90 -21.34 -4.80
N LEU A 38 3.23 -20.19 -4.22
CA LEU A 38 4.51 -19.97 -3.56
C LEU A 38 4.58 -20.54 -2.14
N LEU A 39 3.52 -20.42 -1.34
CA LEU A 39 3.60 -20.83 0.06
C LEU A 39 3.90 -22.32 0.25
N PRO A 40 3.34 -23.27 -0.52
CA PRO A 40 3.74 -24.66 -0.46
C PRO A 40 5.22 -24.90 -0.80
N LEU A 41 5.75 -24.12 -1.77
CA LEU A 41 7.17 -24.19 -2.14
C LEU A 41 8.07 -23.66 -1.03
N PHE A 42 7.74 -22.50 -0.44
CA PHE A 42 8.48 -21.92 0.67
C PHE A 42 8.53 -22.86 1.89
N LYS A 43 7.39 -23.47 2.22
CA LYS A 43 7.30 -24.47 3.31
C LYS A 43 8.19 -25.68 3.04
N LYS A 44 8.18 -26.20 1.81
CA LYS A 44 8.97 -27.36 1.41
C LYS A 44 10.49 -27.08 1.42
N GLN A 45 10.89 -25.92 0.90
CA GLN A 45 12.32 -25.55 0.83
C GLN A 45 12.85 -24.93 2.13
N LYS A 46 12.00 -24.65 3.11
CA LYS A 46 12.32 -23.97 4.38
C LYS A 46 13.03 -22.62 4.18
N PHE A 47 12.66 -21.91 3.14
CA PHE A 47 13.17 -20.61 2.78
C PHE A 47 12.19 -19.92 1.84
N GLY A 48 12.01 -18.61 2.01
CA GLY A 48 11.22 -17.80 1.09
C GLY A 48 11.06 -16.37 1.57
N TYR A 49 10.78 -15.49 0.62
CA TYR A 49 10.42 -14.11 0.90
C TYR A 49 9.29 -13.67 -0.03
N LEU A 50 8.17 -13.27 0.53
CA LEU A 50 7.05 -12.66 -0.19
C LEU A 50 7.02 -11.17 0.12
N LEU A 51 7.26 -10.35 -0.89
CA LEU A 51 7.23 -8.91 -0.81
C LEU A 51 6.02 -8.39 -1.61
N ILE A 52 5.15 -7.62 -0.97
CA ILE A 52 3.92 -7.09 -1.56
C ILE A 52 3.96 -5.57 -1.57
N THR A 53 3.75 -4.95 -2.74
CA THR A 53 3.57 -3.49 -2.83
C THR A 53 2.10 -3.14 -2.60
N ALA A 54 1.80 -2.62 -1.41
CA ALA A 54 0.54 -1.97 -1.12
C ALA A 54 0.61 -0.46 -1.43
N SER A 55 0.38 0.39 -0.45
CA SER A 55 0.46 1.86 -0.52
C SER A 55 0.18 2.44 0.86
N ALA A 56 0.62 3.66 1.14
CA ALA A 56 0.12 4.45 2.27
C ALA A 56 -1.42 4.64 2.21
N ALA A 57 -2.00 4.63 1.01
CA ALA A 57 -3.46 4.62 0.81
C ALA A 57 -4.14 3.39 1.41
N GLY A 58 -3.43 2.27 1.59
CA GLY A 58 -3.92 1.08 2.27
C GLY A 58 -3.92 1.19 3.81
N LEU A 59 -3.32 2.24 4.35
CA LEU A 59 -3.27 2.55 5.79
C LEU A 59 -4.09 3.80 6.12
N LEU A 60 -4.04 4.81 5.25
CA LEU A 60 -4.53 6.17 5.52
C LEU A 60 -5.77 6.58 4.72
N THR A 61 -6.07 5.89 3.61
CA THR A 61 -7.10 6.23 2.62
C THR A 61 -6.69 7.38 1.69
N HIS A 62 -6.80 7.17 0.38
CA HIS A 62 -6.60 8.20 -0.64
C HIS A 62 -7.93 8.90 -0.93
N ILE A 63 -8.01 10.23 -0.74
CA ILE A 63 -9.26 10.98 -0.81
C ILE A 63 -9.91 11.04 -2.21
N ASP A 64 -9.12 10.90 -3.27
CA ASP A 64 -9.58 10.96 -4.67
C ASP A 64 -9.68 9.56 -5.31
N SER A 65 -9.56 8.48 -4.54
CA SER A 65 -9.63 7.12 -5.10
C SER A 65 -10.16 6.09 -4.10
N LEU A 66 -11.46 5.83 -4.19
CA LEU A 66 -12.13 4.85 -3.33
C LEU A 66 -11.69 3.42 -3.65
N THR A 67 -11.72 3.01 -4.93
CA THR A 67 -11.38 1.64 -5.35
C THR A 67 -9.93 1.27 -4.99
N TYR A 68 -9.01 2.21 -5.19
CA TYR A 68 -7.60 2.04 -4.84
C TYR A 68 -7.42 1.88 -3.32
N SER A 69 -8.04 2.77 -2.54
CA SER A 69 -7.96 2.73 -1.08
C SER A 69 -8.46 1.40 -0.51
N VAL A 70 -9.64 0.97 -0.92
CA VAL A 70 -10.23 -0.30 -0.46
C VAL A 70 -9.35 -1.48 -0.82
N THR A 71 -8.88 -1.55 -2.07
CA THR A 71 -8.10 -2.69 -2.53
C THR A 71 -6.68 -2.72 -1.95
N LYS A 72 -6.07 -1.56 -1.65
CA LYS A 72 -4.78 -1.49 -0.97
C LYS A 72 -4.89 -1.82 0.53
N HIS A 73 -6.00 -1.48 1.20
CA HIS A 73 -6.29 -2.01 2.55
C HIS A 73 -6.42 -3.53 2.53
N SER A 74 -7.13 -4.08 1.54
CA SER A 74 -7.28 -5.54 1.38
C SER A 74 -5.93 -6.24 1.18
N ALA A 75 -5.01 -5.65 0.43
CA ALA A 75 -3.67 -6.21 0.20
C ALA A 75 -2.85 -6.27 1.50
N ILE A 76 -2.96 -5.24 2.37
CA ILE A 76 -2.29 -5.23 3.68
C ILE A 76 -2.88 -6.31 4.58
N ALA A 77 -4.21 -6.36 4.73
CA ALA A 77 -4.88 -7.36 5.54
C ALA A 77 -4.56 -8.79 5.07
N PHE A 78 -4.46 -9.01 3.75
CA PHE A 78 -4.03 -10.28 3.18
C PHE A 78 -2.59 -10.63 3.59
N ALA A 79 -1.66 -9.68 3.47
CA ALA A 79 -0.25 -9.87 3.85
C ALA A 79 -0.11 -10.15 5.36
N GLU A 80 -0.83 -9.43 6.21
CA GLU A 80 -0.89 -9.65 7.66
C GLU A 80 -1.35 -11.07 7.97
N TRP A 81 -2.45 -11.50 7.37
CA TRP A 81 -2.96 -12.86 7.58
C TRP A 81 -1.92 -13.93 7.21
N ILE A 82 -1.26 -13.78 6.06
CA ILE A 82 -0.21 -14.71 5.63
C ILE A 82 0.95 -14.72 6.62
N ALA A 83 1.42 -13.55 7.06
CA ALA A 83 2.53 -13.44 8.01
C ALA A 83 2.20 -14.07 9.37
N ILE A 84 1.00 -13.81 9.92
CA ILE A 84 0.54 -14.34 11.21
C ILE A 84 0.44 -15.86 11.15
N ASN A 85 -0.23 -16.41 10.13
CA ASN A 85 -0.55 -17.83 10.06
C ASN A 85 0.60 -18.71 9.55
N ASN A 86 1.74 -18.12 9.23
CA ASN A 86 2.93 -18.86 8.80
C ASN A 86 4.18 -18.46 9.60
N ARG A 87 4.01 -17.87 10.78
CA ARG A 87 5.10 -17.38 11.63
C ARG A 87 6.11 -18.46 12.04
N GLU A 88 5.66 -19.71 12.15
CA GLU A 88 6.45 -20.88 12.48
C GLU A 88 7.32 -21.41 11.32
N HIS A 89 7.10 -20.93 10.11
CA HIS A 89 7.83 -21.38 8.93
C HIS A 89 9.00 -20.44 8.61
N ASP A 90 10.07 -21.00 8.05
CA ASP A 90 11.30 -20.29 7.70
C ASP A 90 11.17 -19.45 6.42
N PHE A 91 10.09 -18.65 6.32
CA PHE A 91 9.96 -17.65 5.28
C PHE A 91 9.42 -16.32 5.82
N HIS A 92 9.64 -15.25 5.09
CA HIS A 92 9.25 -13.90 5.49
C HIS A 92 8.22 -13.29 4.55
N VAL A 93 7.39 -12.42 5.12
CA VAL A 93 6.42 -11.61 4.38
C VAL A 93 6.64 -10.15 4.76
N SER A 94 6.76 -9.28 3.76
CA SER A 94 6.79 -7.84 3.96
C SER A 94 5.77 -7.15 3.05
N VAL A 95 5.22 -6.05 3.53
CA VAL A 95 4.37 -5.16 2.76
C VAL A 95 4.99 -3.76 2.71
N ILE A 96 5.11 -3.24 1.49
CA ILE A 96 5.65 -1.90 1.24
C ILE A 96 4.48 -0.94 1.08
N CYS A 97 4.48 0.16 1.84
CA CYS A 97 3.43 1.17 1.83
C CYS A 97 3.99 2.57 1.50
N PRO A 98 4.39 2.83 0.25
CA PRO A 98 4.88 4.16 -0.14
C PRO A 98 3.73 5.16 -0.27
N GLN A 99 4.04 6.45 -0.07
CA GLN A 99 3.28 7.57 -0.62
C GLN A 99 3.68 7.78 -2.09
N ALA A 100 3.77 9.03 -2.54
CA ALA A 100 4.12 9.32 -3.93
C ALA A 100 5.60 8.98 -4.24
N VAL A 101 5.79 8.28 -5.34
CA VAL A 101 7.11 7.99 -5.93
C VAL A 101 7.09 8.49 -7.36
N ARG A 102 8.16 9.13 -7.81
CA ARG A 102 8.27 9.71 -9.15
C ARG A 102 8.31 8.62 -10.22
N THR A 103 7.16 8.31 -10.79
CA THR A 103 6.94 7.25 -11.79
C THR A 103 5.91 7.72 -12.83
N ASN A 104 5.67 6.90 -13.85
CA ASN A 104 4.60 7.17 -14.82
C ASN A 104 3.20 7.22 -14.16
N MET A 105 2.97 6.52 -13.05
CA MET A 105 1.70 6.53 -12.33
C MET A 105 1.42 7.88 -11.67
N THR A 106 2.45 8.60 -11.26
CA THR A 106 2.38 9.86 -10.50
C THR A 106 2.73 11.09 -11.33
N LYS A 107 3.02 10.92 -12.62
CA LYS A 107 3.32 12.02 -13.54
C LYS A 107 2.13 12.99 -13.64
N GLY A 108 2.38 14.27 -13.39
CA GLY A 108 1.34 15.32 -13.37
C GLY A 108 0.49 15.34 -12.08
N ARG A 109 0.93 14.64 -11.02
CA ARG A 109 0.24 14.54 -9.72
C ARG A 109 1.07 15.09 -8.56
N GLU A 110 1.93 16.03 -8.82
CA GLU A 110 2.84 16.62 -7.83
C GLU A 110 2.08 17.37 -6.70
N LYS A 111 0.80 17.74 -6.97
CA LYS A 111 -0.10 18.38 -6.01
C LYS A 111 -1.15 17.42 -5.41
N ASP A 112 -1.04 16.13 -5.67
CA ASP A 112 -1.93 15.10 -5.10
C ASP A 112 -1.71 14.97 -3.59
N VAL A 113 -2.74 14.49 -2.88
CA VAL A 113 -2.65 14.18 -1.44
C VAL A 113 -1.49 13.24 -1.10
N ALA A 114 -1.15 12.32 -1.98
CA ALA A 114 -0.04 11.40 -1.79
C ALA A 114 1.34 12.08 -1.88
N SER A 115 1.41 13.31 -2.41
CA SER A 115 2.64 14.07 -2.61
C SER A 115 2.86 15.15 -1.54
N VAL A 116 2.03 15.19 -0.48
CA VAL A 116 2.05 16.24 0.55
C VAL A 116 3.40 16.34 1.28
N ASP A 117 4.07 15.21 1.45
CA ASP A 117 5.40 15.13 2.08
C ASP A 117 6.54 15.05 1.04
N GLY A 118 6.23 15.35 -0.22
CA GLY A 118 7.15 15.21 -1.34
C GLY A 118 7.01 13.89 -2.07
N MET A 119 7.83 13.74 -3.12
CA MET A 119 7.88 12.51 -3.93
C MET A 119 9.27 11.91 -3.83
N LEU A 120 9.35 10.62 -3.51
CA LEU A 120 10.62 9.91 -3.54
C LEU A 120 11.05 9.60 -4.97
N GLU A 121 12.35 9.63 -5.22
CA GLU A 121 12.92 9.03 -6.42
C GLU A 121 12.92 7.50 -6.30
N PRO A 122 12.79 6.76 -7.41
CA PRO A 122 12.76 5.30 -7.41
C PRO A 122 13.97 4.65 -6.71
N ASP A 123 15.16 5.21 -6.89
CA ASP A 123 16.39 4.68 -6.28
C ASP A 123 16.34 4.78 -4.75
N VAL A 124 15.87 5.91 -4.22
CA VAL A 124 15.68 6.09 -2.76
C VAL A 124 14.64 5.10 -2.22
N LEU A 125 13.55 4.86 -2.99
CA LEU A 125 12.58 3.84 -2.61
C LEU A 125 13.21 2.46 -2.52
N VAL A 126 14.04 2.08 -3.50
CA VAL A 126 14.72 0.77 -3.52
C VAL A 126 15.65 0.60 -2.32
N GLU A 127 16.42 1.63 -1.96
CA GLU A 127 17.26 1.63 -0.75
C GLU A 127 16.43 1.36 0.51
N LYS A 128 15.30 2.05 0.69
CA LYS A 128 14.40 1.84 1.83
C LYS A 128 13.78 0.44 1.87
N ILE A 129 13.44 -0.11 0.71
CA ILE A 129 12.96 -1.48 0.60
C ILE A 129 14.05 -2.47 1.03
N GLN A 130 15.28 -2.30 0.54
CA GLN A 130 16.39 -3.15 0.89
C GLN A 130 16.69 -3.12 2.39
N GLU A 131 16.73 -1.93 3.01
CA GLU A 131 16.85 -1.79 4.46
C GLU A 131 15.79 -2.58 5.23
N GLY A 132 14.53 -2.51 4.76
CA GLY A 132 13.41 -3.22 5.37
C GLY A 132 13.52 -4.74 5.23
N ILE A 133 13.97 -5.22 4.05
CA ILE A 133 14.22 -6.64 3.79
C ILE A 133 15.33 -7.18 4.70
N ASP A 134 16.43 -6.46 4.80
CA ASP A 134 17.60 -6.87 5.62
C ASP A 134 17.23 -6.98 7.10
N LYS A 135 16.36 -6.08 7.57
CA LYS A 135 15.81 -6.09 8.94
C LYS A 135 14.64 -7.06 9.12
N LYS A 136 14.19 -7.73 8.07
CA LYS A 136 13.00 -8.62 8.06
C LYS A 136 11.74 -7.92 8.58
N GLN A 137 11.58 -6.64 8.29
CA GLN A 137 10.40 -5.86 8.69
C GLN A 137 9.16 -6.33 7.95
N PHE A 138 8.04 -6.49 8.66
CA PHE A 138 6.75 -6.76 8.01
C PHE A 138 6.25 -5.52 7.28
N LEU A 139 6.15 -4.38 7.95
CA LEU A 139 5.67 -3.12 7.39
C LEU A 139 6.86 -2.21 7.02
N ILE A 140 7.06 -1.99 5.73
CA ILE A 140 8.10 -1.10 5.21
C ILE A 140 7.45 0.22 4.79
N LEU A 141 7.82 1.30 5.48
CA LEU A 141 7.32 2.66 5.26
C LEU A 141 8.45 3.52 4.67
N PRO A 142 8.53 3.65 3.34
CA PRO A 142 9.59 4.45 2.71
C PRO A 142 9.52 5.94 3.06
N HIS A 143 8.31 6.46 3.32
CA HIS A 143 8.06 7.81 3.81
C HIS A 143 7.83 7.74 5.33
N PRO A 144 8.74 8.25 6.15
CA PRO A 144 8.66 8.10 7.62
C PRO A 144 7.44 8.82 8.22
N GLU A 145 6.91 9.85 7.55
CA GLU A 145 5.73 10.60 7.95
C GLU A 145 4.48 9.71 8.07
N VAL A 146 4.42 8.64 7.28
CA VAL A 146 3.29 7.70 7.28
C VAL A 146 3.07 7.08 8.65
N GLN A 147 4.14 6.78 9.41
CA GLN A 147 4.01 6.27 10.77
C GLN A 147 3.27 7.26 11.68
N ASN A 148 3.64 8.54 11.62
CA ASN A 148 2.98 9.59 12.40
C ASN A 148 1.49 9.74 12.04
N TYR A 149 1.14 9.52 10.77
CA TYR A 149 -0.25 9.56 10.33
C TYR A 149 -1.05 8.35 10.83
N ILE A 150 -0.45 7.16 10.83
CA ILE A 150 -1.05 5.95 11.41
C ILE A 150 -1.35 6.17 12.90
N ASP A 151 -0.38 6.70 13.65
CA ASP A 151 -0.51 6.98 15.07
C ASP A 151 -1.63 8.00 15.35
N LYS A 152 -1.71 9.07 14.56
CA LYS A 152 -2.80 10.05 14.64
C LYS A 152 -4.15 9.43 14.33
N LYS A 153 -4.23 8.59 13.28
CA LYS A 153 -5.45 7.90 12.87
C LYS A 153 -5.94 6.94 13.95
N SER A 154 -5.04 6.11 14.49
CA SER A 154 -5.40 5.10 15.50
C SER A 154 -5.74 5.71 16.85
N SER A 155 -5.13 6.84 17.23
CA SER A 155 -5.40 7.51 18.50
C SER A 155 -6.78 8.17 18.56
N ASN A 156 -7.30 8.68 17.45
CA ASN A 156 -8.64 9.30 17.38
C ASN A 156 -9.17 9.34 15.94
N TYR A 157 -9.99 8.35 15.59
CA TYR A 157 -10.57 8.22 14.26
C TYR A 157 -11.46 9.40 13.85
N ASP A 158 -12.28 9.93 14.76
CA ASP A 158 -13.19 11.04 14.43
C ASP A 158 -12.42 12.33 14.11
N LYS A 159 -11.38 12.58 14.88
CA LYS A 159 -10.46 13.70 14.61
C LYS A 159 -9.72 13.50 13.29
N TRP A 160 -9.30 12.28 12.99
CA TRP A 160 -8.65 11.93 11.73
C TRP A 160 -9.58 12.18 10.53
N ILE A 161 -10.81 11.65 10.56
CA ILE A 161 -11.81 11.83 9.49
C ILE A 161 -12.08 13.32 9.25
N THR A 162 -12.29 14.08 10.33
CA THR A 162 -12.50 15.55 10.25
C THR A 162 -11.29 16.25 9.62
N GLY A 163 -10.07 15.85 9.98
CA GLY A 163 -8.83 16.36 9.41
C GLY A 163 -8.69 16.08 7.91
N MET A 164 -8.99 14.85 7.50
CA MET A 164 -8.93 14.45 6.10
C MET A 164 -10.00 15.16 5.25
N ALA A 165 -11.21 15.37 5.79
CA ALA A 165 -12.26 16.15 5.12
C ALA A 165 -11.81 17.60 4.87
N ARG A 166 -11.19 18.25 5.86
CA ARG A 166 -10.61 19.60 5.71
C ARG A 166 -9.47 19.66 4.70
N LEU A 167 -8.62 18.60 4.67
CA LEU A 167 -7.54 18.49 3.69
C LEU A 167 -8.10 18.38 2.28
N LYS A 168 -9.14 17.56 2.07
CA LYS A 168 -9.85 17.44 0.79
C LYS A 168 -10.33 18.81 0.31
N GLN A 169 -11.08 19.53 1.15
CA GLN A 169 -11.58 20.87 0.82
C GLN A 169 -10.45 21.83 0.41
N LYS A 170 -9.36 21.84 1.17
CA LYS A 170 -8.21 22.68 0.89
C LYS A 170 -7.54 22.38 -0.46
N ILE A 171 -7.50 21.11 -0.87
CA ILE A 171 -6.97 20.69 -2.17
C ILE A 171 -7.94 21.10 -3.30
N GLU A 172 -9.25 20.99 -3.09
CA GLU A 172 -10.28 21.42 -4.04
C GLU A 172 -10.27 22.93 -4.26
N ASP A 173 -10.14 23.72 -3.20
CA ASP A 173 -10.08 25.19 -3.25
C ASP A 173 -8.81 25.73 -3.95
N ASN A 174 -7.77 24.89 -4.11
CA ASN A 174 -6.50 25.25 -4.74
C ASN A 174 -6.33 24.69 -6.19
N LYS A 175 -7.37 24.08 -6.75
CA LYS A 175 -7.42 23.60 -8.15
C LYS A 175 -8.04 24.66 -9.05
#